data_7043b7aa1dc1ab03da3f88f7577a92e4
#
_entry.id   7043b7aa1dc1ab03da3f88f7577a92e4
#
_cell.length_a   1.000
_cell.length_b   1.000
_cell.length_c   1.000
_cell.angle_alpha   90.00
_cell.angle_beta   90.00
_cell.angle_gamma   90.00
#
_symmetry.space_group_name_H-M   'P 1'
#
loop_
_entity.id
_entity.type
_entity.pdbx_description
1 polymer ?
#
loop_
_entity_poly.entity_id
_entity_poly.type
_entity_poly.pdbx_seq_one_letter_code
_entity_poly.pdbx_strand_id
1 'polypeptide(L)'
;MNPRSPFSIAILLTLPVVLLSACWQRGSRTPAEAKARLAAAVAARDPSRLWNALDLDTQWSWMTALRAGREAYDITLSNLPEGQLRERMIRRFQPAATSENAAELFAKSLAVDLWPSLAGQIAAASDRAPTQNAAGSEAEIVWPAGRLLFRKASQSAFGWGFAGLAAEAEALKRTASADLEALRTNAADYERAAARGSR
;
A
#
# COMPACT_ATOMS: atom_id res chain seq x y z
N MET A 1 -23.47 57.54 -45.10
CA MET A 1 -23.75 57.26 -43.70
C MET A 1 -23.97 55.77 -43.54
N ASN A 2 -23.01 55.06 -43.00
CA ASN A 2 -23.01 53.59 -42.91
C ASN A 2 -23.01 53.20 -41.41
N PRO A 3 -24.00 52.49 -40.87
CA PRO A 3 -23.94 51.99 -39.50
C PRO A 3 -23.21 50.64 -39.47
N ARG A 4 -22.10 50.64 -38.77
CA ARG A 4 -21.33 49.44 -38.46
C ARG A 4 -22.09 48.61 -37.42
N SER A 5 -22.44 47.36 -37.72
CA SER A 5 -22.93 46.41 -36.77
C SER A 5 -21.77 45.81 -35.92
N PRO A 6 -21.90 45.70 -34.62
CA PRO A 6 -20.93 45.02 -33.81
C PRO A 6 -21.21 43.49 -33.85
N PHE A 7 -20.29 42.75 -34.44
CA PHE A 7 -20.23 41.30 -34.26
C PHE A 7 -19.86 40.95 -32.83
N SER A 8 -20.83 40.51 -32.05
CA SER A 8 -20.60 39.89 -30.76
C SER A 8 -20.10 38.47 -30.97
N ILE A 9 -18.81 38.28 -30.85
CA ILE A 9 -18.20 36.95 -30.81
C ILE A 9 -18.42 36.41 -29.37
N ALA A 10 -19.45 35.59 -29.21
CA ALA A 10 -19.66 34.77 -28.04
C ALA A 10 -18.64 33.62 -28.09
N ILE A 11 -17.49 33.80 -27.42
CA ILE A 11 -16.54 32.73 -27.18
C ILE A 11 -17.18 31.81 -26.14
N LEU A 12 -17.81 30.73 -26.61
CA LEU A 12 -18.22 29.62 -25.79
C LEU A 12 -16.94 28.92 -25.28
N LEU A 13 -16.50 29.28 -24.11
CA LEU A 13 -15.50 28.56 -23.33
C LEU A 13 -16.14 27.26 -22.88
N THR A 14 -16.13 26.24 -23.74
CA THR A 14 -16.32 24.86 -23.31
C THR A 14 -15.08 24.44 -22.54
N LEU A 15 -15.09 24.66 -21.24
CA LEU A 15 -14.17 23.97 -20.31
C LEU A 15 -14.40 22.46 -20.52
N PRO A 16 -13.37 21.69 -20.92
CA PRO A 16 -13.43 20.26 -20.74
C PRO A 16 -13.43 20.06 -19.22
N VAL A 17 -14.59 19.73 -18.67
CA VAL A 17 -14.67 19.07 -17.38
C VAL A 17 -13.97 17.74 -17.60
N VAL A 18 -12.64 17.76 -17.48
CA VAL A 18 -11.86 16.56 -17.22
C VAL A 18 -12.38 16.09 -15.87
N LEU A 19 -13.41 15.26 -15.97
CA LEU A 19 -13.78 14.35 -14.90
C LEU A 19 -12.49 13.59 -14.57
N LEU A 20 -11.72 14.13 -13.64
CA LEU A 20 -10.81 13.38 -12.80
C LEU A 20 -11.70 12.34 -12.10
N SER A 21 -12.09 11.34 -12.88
CA SER A 21 -12.45 10.04 -12.37
C SER A 21 -11.16 9.54 -11.69
N ALA A 22 -10.82 10.14 -10.56
CA ALA A 22 -10.08 9.43 -9.54
C ALA A 22 -10.89 8.16 -9.34
N CYS A 23 -10.50 7.13 -10.08
CA CYS A 23 -10.95 5.77 -9.87
C CYS A 23 -10.46 5.38 -8.47
N TRP A 24 -11.11 5.90 -7.46
CA TRP A 24 -11.20 5.25 -6.19
C TRP A 24 -11.84 3.92 -6.52
N GLN A 25 -10.99 2.93 -6.71
CA GLN A 25 -11.47 1.60 -7.05
C GLN A 25 -12.29 1.15 -5.85
N ARG A 26 -13.62 1.28 -6.00
CA ARG A 26 -14.56 0.78 -5.01
C ARG A 26 -14.19 -0.65 -4.75
N GLY A 27 -14.00 -1.02 -3.49
CA GLY A 27 -13.75 -2.39 -3.08
C GLY A 27 -14.84 -3.31 -3.62
N SER A 28 -14.58 -4.60 -3.60
CA SER A 28 -15.57 -5.59 -4.04
C SER A 28 -16.81 -5.55 -3.15
N ARG A 29 -17.99 -5.64 -3.74
CA ARG A 29 -19.26 -5.60 -2.99
C ARG A 29 -19.48 -6.87 -2.17
N THR A 30 -18.95 -7.99 -2.67
CA THR A 30 -19.10 -9.30 -2.06
C THR A 30 -17.73 -10.00 -1.92
N PRO A 31 -17.61 -10.99 -1.01
CA PRO A 31 -16.40 -11.81 -0.93
C PRO A 31 -16.10 -12.58 -2.22
N ALA A 32 -17.15 -12.97 -2.97
CA ALA A 32 -17.00 -13.66 -4.25
C ALA A 32 -16.36 -12.75 -5.32
N GLU A 33 -16.76 -11.48 -5.38
CA GLU A 33 -16.11 -10.48 -6.24
C GLU A 33 -14.67 -10.22 -5.81
N ALA A 34 -14.37 -10.20 -4.50
CA ALA A 34 -13.01 -10.05 -3.99
C ALA A 34 -12.13 -11.25 -4.39
N LYS A 35 -12.65 -12.48 -4.31
CA LYS A 35 -11.98 -13.69 -4.83
C LYS A 35 -11.69 -13.58 -6.32
N ALA A 36 -12.68 -13.17 -7.12
CA ALA A 36 -12.51 -13.03 -8.57
C ALA A 36 -11.45 -11.97 -8.92
N ARG A 37 -11.44 -10.84 -8.20
CA ARG A 37 -10.43 -9.78 -8.37
C ARG A 37 -9.03 -10.28 -8.02
N LEU A 38 -8.87 -11.00 -6.90
CA LEU A 38 -7.61 -11.62 -6.52
C LEU A 38 -7.13 -12.60 -7.60
N ALA A 39 -8.02 -13.48 -8.07
CA ALA A 39 -7.70 -14.46 -9.11
C ALA A 39 -7.23 -13.77 -10.41
N ALA A 40 -7.90 -12.71 -10.83
CA ALA A 40 -7.51 -11.93 -12.01
C ALA A 40 -6.13 -11.26 -11.84
N ALA A 41 -5.83 -10.72 -10.64
CA ALA A 41 -4.54 -10.11 -10.35
C ALA A 41 -3.40 -11.14 -10.39
N VAL A 42 -3.61 -12.31 -9.81
CA VAL A 42 -2.63 -13.41 -9.78
C VAL A 42 -2.41 -14.01 -11.16
N ALA A 43 -3.47 -14.23 -11.94
CA ALA A 43 -3.36 -14.71 -13.32
C ALA A 43 -2.57 -13.76 -14.21
N ALA A 44 -2.75 -12.46 -14.02
CA ALA A 44 -2.00 -11.42 -14.75
C ALA A 44 -0.58 -11.20 -14.20
N ARG A 45 -0.24 -11.72 -13.01
CA ARG A 45 0.99 -11.41 -12.24
C ARG A 45 1.22 -9.91 -12.13
N ASP A 46 0.14 -9.16 -11.86
CA ASP A 46 0.16 -7.70 -11.83
C ASP A 46 0.15 -7.20 -10.38
N PRO A 47 1.27 -6.63 -9.89
CA PRO A 47 1.38 -6.13 -8.52
C PRO A 47 0.37 -5.01 -8.21
N SER A 48 0.05 -4.17 -9.17
CA SER A 48 -0.91 -3.06 -8.98
C SER A 48 -2.33 -3.59 -8.82
N ARG A 49 -2.71 -4.61 -9.60
CA ARG A 49 -4.00 -5.30 -9.43
C ARG A 49 -4.05 -6.06 -8.11
N LEU A 50 -2.95 -6.70 -7.71
CA LEU A 50 -2.87 -7.38 -6.42
C LEU A 50 -3.00 -6.38 -5.27
N TRP A 51 -2.29 -5.25 -5.32
CA TRP A 51 -2.46 -4.16 -4.36
C TRP A 51 -3.93 -3.74 -4.21
N ASN A 52 -4.61 -3.52 -5.32
CA ASN A 52 -6.01 -3.12 -5.35
C ASN A 52 -6.98 -4.23 -4.90
N ALA A 53 -6.54 -5.48 -4.85
CA ALA A 53 -7.30 -6.61 -4.33
C ALA A 53 -7.13 -6.81 -2.81
N LEU A 54 -6.12 -6.17 -2.19
CA LEU A 54 -5.89 -6.27 -0.74
C LEU A 54 -7.00 -5.58 0.04
N ASP A 55 -7.21 -6.03 1.27
CA ASP A 55 -8.06 -5.34 2.23
C ASP A 55 -7.43 -4.02 2.68
N LEU A 56 -8.26 -3.13 3.19
CA LEU A 56 -7.85 -1.78 3.56
C LEU A 56 -6.80 -1.77 4.68
N ASP A 57 -6.94 -2.63 5.69
CA ASP A 57 -6.01 -2.67 6.82
C ASP A 57 -4.61 -3.13 6.38
N THR A 58 -4.55 -4.10 5.46
CA THR A 58 -3.30 -4.51 4.82
C THR A 58 -2.66 -3.36 4.06
N GLN A 59 -3.43 -2.61 3.27
CA GLN A 59 -2.92 -1.42 2.56
C GLN A 59 -2.43 -0.34 3.55
N TRP A 60 -3.17 -0.07 4.63
CA TRP A 60 -2.78 0.87 5.68
C TRP A 60 -1.47 0.48 6.38
N SER A 61 -1.24 -0.80 6.60
CA SER A 61 0.00 -1.29 7.18
C SER A 61 1.20 -1.01 6.27
N TRP A 62 1.06 -1.20 4.95
CA TRP A 62 2.07 -0.83 3.95
C TRP A 62 2.31 0.69 3.87
N MET A 63 1.24 1.50 3.92
CA MET A 63 1.35 2.96 3.92
C MET A 63 2.11 3.47 5.16
N THR A 64 1.86 2.85 6.31
CA THR A 64 2.55 3.17 7.56
C THR A 64 4.02 2.78 7.49
N ALA A 65 4.34 1.60 6.96
CA ALA A 65 5.72 1.14 6.75
C ALA A 65 6.49 2.04 5.78
N LEU A 66 5.87 2.48 4.68
CA LEU A 66 6.46 3.44 3.74
C LEU A 66 6.84 4.75 4.44
N ARG A 67 5.90 5.33 5.20
CA ARG A 67 6.13 6.60 5.91
C ARG A 67 7.25 6.47 6.93
N ALA A 68 7.22 5.40 7.75
CA ALA A 68 8.25 5.15 8.75
C ALA A 68 9.62 4.91 8.09
N GLY A 69 9.68 4.15 6.99
CA GLY A 69 10.92 3.90 6.27
C GLY A 69 11.52 5.13 5.62
N ARG A 70 10.71 6.03 5.07
CA ARG A 70 11.19 7.32 4.52
C ARG A 70 11.77 8.21 5.60
N GLU A 71 11.05 8.38 6.71
CA GLU A 71 11.54 9.19 7.82
C GLU A 71 12.83 8.59 8.43
N ALA A 72 12.90 7.27 8.56
CA ALA A 72 14.11 6.57 8.99
C ALA A 72 15.30 6.80 8.04
N TYR A 73 15.04 6.84 6.72
CA TYR A 73 16.05 7.17 5.72
C TYR A 73 16.57 8.61 5.89
N ASP A 74 15.68 9.58 6.05
CA ASP A 74 16.04 10.99 6.22
C ASP A 74 16.84 11.21 7.52
N ILE A 75 16.46 10.62 8.63
CA ILE A 75 17.22 10.64 9.89
C ILE A 75 18.60 10.00 9.70
N THR A 76 18.66 8.88 8.99
CA THR A 76 19.94 8.20 8.71
C THR A 76 20.89 9.11 7.94
N LEU A 77 20.41 9.85 6.94
CA LEU A 77 21.23 10.75 6.14
C LEU A 77 21.70 11.98 6.93
N SER A 78 20.84 12.54 7.78
CA SER A 78 21.11 13.82 8.46
C SER A 78 21.84 13.64 9.79
N ASN A 79 21.59 12.57 10.56
CA ASN A 79 22.04 12.48 11.94
C ASN A 79 23.05 11.36 12.21
N LEU A 80 23.16 10.33 11.36
CA LEU A 80 24.14 9.29 11.58
C LEU A 80 25.51 9.68 11.01
N PRO A 81 26.61 9.50 11.79
CA PRO A 81 27.96 9.73 11.27
C PRO A 81 28.28 8.76 10.12
N GLU A 82 29.18 9.18 9.24
CA GLU A 82 29.66 8.32 8.14
C GLU A 82 30.26 7.01 8.67
N GLY A 83 29.99 5.92 7.96
CA GLY A 83 30.51 4.60 8.33
C GLY A 83 29.54 3.46 8.02
N GLN A 84 29.97 2.25 8.34
CA GLN A 84 29.26 1.01 7.99
C GLN A 84 27.81 0.95 8.50
N LEU A 85 27.52 1.54 9.67
CA LEU A 85 26.17 1.55 10.21
C LEU A 85 25.25 2.39 9.32
N ARG A 86 25.68 3.63 8.99
CA ARG A 86 24.91 4.52 8.10
C ARG A 86 24.65 3.87 6.76
N GLU A 87 25.65 3.26 6.14
CA GLU A 87 25.50 2.57 4.87
C GLU A 87 24.51 1.41 4.92
N ARG A 88 24.54 0.59 6.01
CA ARG A 88 23.56 -0.48 6.20
C ARG A 88 22.13 0.07 6.32
N MET A 89 21.95 1.16 7.08
CA MET A 89 20.64 1.78 7.26
C MET A 89 20.15 2.41 5.95
N ILE A 90 21.02 3.07 5.19
CA ILE A 90 20.68 3.59 3.85
C ILE A 90 20.16 2.44 2.98
N ARG A 91 20.90 1.35 2.82
CA ARG A 91 20.46 0.20 2.03
C ARG A 91 19.13 -0.39 2.51
N ARG A 92 18.93 -0.45 3.82
CA ARG A 92 17.71 -0.99 4.43
C ARG A 92 16.47 -0.16 4.11
N PHE A 93 16.58 1.17 4.16
CA PHE A 93 15.44 2.08 3.96
C PHE A 93 15.31 2.59 2.52
N GLN A 94 16.30 2.35 1.67
CA GLN A 94 16.29 2.76 0.26
C GLN A 94 15.02 2.35 -0.49
N PRO A 95 14.46 1.13 -0.34
CA PRO A 95 13.22 0.76 -1.02
C PRO A 95 12.05 1.69 -0.66
N ALA A 96 11.91 2.10 0.61
CA ALA A 96 10.89 3.05 1.03
C ALA A 96 11.18 4.46 0.52
N ALA A 97 12.43 4.92 0.59
CA ALA A 97 12.85 6.25 0.14
C ALA A 97 12.65 6.45 -1.37
N THR A 98 12.87 5.40 -2.18
CA THR A 98 12.76 5.44 -3.65
C THR A 98 11.39 5.05 -4.19
N SER A 99 10.44 4.67 -3.36
CA SER A 99 9.08 4.36 -3.78
C SER A 99 8.21 5.61 -3.75
N GLU A 100 7.47 5.89 -4.82
CA GLU A 100 6.56 7.05 -4.88
C GLU A 100 5.36 6.89 -3.95
N ASN A 101 4.90 5.64 -3.76
CA ASN A 101 3.74 5.31 -2.94
C ASN A 101 3.84 3.89 -2.37
N ALA A 102 2.87 3.53 -1.51
CA ALA A 102 2.87 2.24 -0.84
C ALA A 102 2.63 1.05 -1.79
N ALA A 103 1.93 1.25 -2.90
CA ALA A 103 1.74 0.21 -3.91
C ALA A 103 3.05 -0.12 -4.63
N GLU A 104 3.90 0.88 -4.87
CA GLU A 104 5.24 0.65 -5.44
C GLU A 104 6.18 -0.04 -4.44
N LEU A 105 6.17 0.38 -3.16
CA LEU A 105 6.92 -0.32 -2.12
C LEU A 105 6.47 -1.78 -2.01
N PHE A 106 5.16 -2.04 -2.02
CA PHE A 106 4.59 -3.38 -2.04
C PHE A 106 5.12 -4.18 -3.25
N ALA A 107 5.04 -3.61 -4.45
CA ALA A 107 5.51 -4.28 -5.68
C ALA A 107 7.00 -4.64 -5.62
N LYS A 108 7.85 -3.74 -5.11
CA LYS A 108 9.30 -3.97 -4.93
C LYS A 108 9.62 -5.02 -3.86
N SER A 109 8.71 -5.22 -2.90
CA SER A 109 8.90 -6.13 -1.76
C SER A 109 8.31 -7.52 -1.98
N LEU A 110 7.64 -7.77 -3.11
CA LEU A 110 7.02 -9.07 -3.39
C LEU A 110 8.09 -10.15 -3.55
N ALA A 111 7.94 -11.23 -2.78
CA ALA A 111 8.77 -12.41 -2.94
C ALA A 111 8.50 -13.10 -4.28
N VAL A 112 9.55 -13.67 -4.88
CA VAL A 112 9.47 -14.31 -6.21
C VAL A 112 8.49 -15.51 -6.22
N ASP A 113 8.37 -16.20 -5.09
CA ASP A 113 7.51 -17.36 -4.90
C ASP A 113 6.06 -17.02 -4.54
N LEU A 114 5.75 -15.75 -4.31
CA LEU A 114 4.38 -15.33 -3.97
C LEU A 114 3.37 -15.71 -5.06
N TRP A 115 3.72 -15.46 -6.34
CA TRP A 115 2.79 -15.73 -7.44
C TRP A 115 2.42 -17.20 -7.59
N PRO A 116 3.39 -18.17 -7.60
CA PRO A 116 3.06 -19.59 -7.60
C PRO A 116 2.25 -20.01 -6.37
N SER A 117 2.59 -19.47 -5.19
CA SER A 117 1.87 -19.76 -3.94
C SER A 117 0.41 -19.32 -4.01
N LEU A 118 0.15 -18.07 -4.40
CA LEU A 118 -1.21 -17.55 -4.55
C LEU A 118 -1.99 -18.27 -5.64
N ALA A 119 -1.35 -18.59 -6.76
CA ALA A 119 -1.98 -19.35 -7.85
C ALA A 119 -2.43 -20.74 -7.36
N GLY A 120 -1.59 -21.43 -6.60
CA GLY A 120 -1.93 -22.71 -5.98
C GLY A 120 -3.11 -22.61 -5.00
N GLN A 121 -3.12 -21.56 -4.15
CA GLN A 121 -4.22 -21.31 -3.22
C GLN A 121 -5.54 -21.01 -3.95
N ILE A 122 -5.51 -20.19 -5.00
CA ILE A 122 -6.68 -19.86 -5.81
C ILE A 122 -7.22 -21.10 -6.52
N ALA A 123 -6.34 -21.94 -7.09
CA ALA A 123 -6.71 -23.18 -7.74
C ALA A 123 -7.39 -24.15 -6.74
N ALA A 124 -6.83 -24.29 -5.53
CA ALA A 124 -7.41 -25.12 -4.47
C ALA A 124 -8.78 -24.60 -3.96
N ALA A 125 -9.03 -23.31 -4.13
CA ALA A 125 -10.25 -22.62 -3.75
C ALA A 125 -11.26 -22.45 -4.89
N SER A 126 -10.95 -22.92 -6.13
CA SER A 126 -11.71 -22.59 -7.37
C SER A 126 -13.21 -22.84 -7.23
N ASP A 127 -13.58 -24.03 -6.80
CA ASP A 127 -14.96 -24.51 -6.75
C ASP A 127 -15.66 -24.22 -5.42
N ARG A 128 -15.04 -23.41 -4.55
CA ARG A 128 -15.53 -23.11 -3.21
C ARG A 128 -16.05 -21.69 -3.11
N ALA A 129 -17.20 -21.53 -2.50
CA ALA A 129 -17.75 -20.23 -2.16
C ALA A 129 -17.17 -19.71 -0.83
N PRO A 130 -16.94 -18.40 -0.69
CA PRO A 130 -16.58 -17.82 0.60
C PRO A 130 -17.70 -17.96 1.62
N THR A 131 -17.36 -18.38 2.84
CA THR A 131 -18.27 -18.41 3.99
C THR A 131 -18.02 -17.20 4.87
N GLN A 132 -19.04 -16.41 5.13
CA GLN A 132 -18.95 -15.23 5.99
C GLN A 132 -19.09 -15.60 7.46
N ASN A 133 -18.38 -14.89 8.34
CA ASN A 133 -18.59 -14.97 9.77
C ASN A 133 -19.94 -14.33 10.18
N ALA A 134 -20.38 -14.58 11.42
CA ALA A 134 -21.67 -14.09 11.93
C ALA A 134 -21.76 -12.56 11.93
N ALA A 135 -20.64 -11.83 12.05
CA ALA A 135 -20.58 -10.37 12.00
C ALA A 135 -20.64 -9.79 10.58
N GLY A 136 -20.50 -10.63 9.54
CA GLY A 136 -20.46 -10.19 8.15
C GLY A 136 -19.25 -9.31 7.78
N SER A 137 -18.20 -9.34 8.62
CA SER A 137 -16.98 -8.52 8.46
C SER A 137 -15.80 -9.29 7.87
N GLU A 138 -15.84 -10.62 7.97
CA GLU A 138 -14.82 -11.52 7.41
C GLU A 138 -15.49 -12.65 6.63
N ALA A 139 -14.79 -13.10 5.62
CA ALA A 139 -15.18 -14.28 4.85
C ALA A 139 -13.95 -15.12 4.54
N GLU A 140 -14.10 -16.42 4.58
CA GLU A 140 -13.02 -17.35 4.31
C GLU A 140 -13.43 -18.45 3.34
N ILE A 141 -12.44 -18.97 2.63
CA ILE A 141 -12.55 -20.21 1.87
C ILE A 141 -11.55 -21.17 2.46
N VAL A 142 -12.02 -22.27 3.04
CA VAL A 142 -11.17 -23.25 3.72
C VAL A 142 -11.07 -24.53 2.89
N TRP A 143 -9.87 -25.12 2.83
CA TRP A 143 -9.59 -26.46 2.30
C TRP A 143 -8.56 -27.16 3.21
N PRO A 144 -8.35 -28.50 3.08
CA PRO A 144 -7.50 -29.25 4.02
C PRO A 144 -6.09 -28.70 4.22
N ALA A 145 -5.51 -28.05 3.20
CA ALA A 145 -4.13 -27.56 3.23
C ALA A 145 -4.02 -26.02 3.41
N GLY A 146 -5.13 -25.27 3.60
CA GLY A 146 -5.04 -23.83 3.76
C GLY A 146 -6.38 -23.09 3.73
N ARG A 147 -6.27 -21.78 3.65
CA ARG A 147 -7.43 -20.88 3.55
C ARG A 147 -7.11 -19.60 2.79
N LEU A 148 -8.12 -19.01 2.15
CA LEU A 148 -8.12 -17.63 1.70
C LEU A 148 -9.01 -16.81 2.64
N LEU A 149 -8.48 -15.69 3.14
CA LEU A 149 -9.20 -14.79 4.02
C LEU A 149 -9.52 -13.48 3.30
N PHE A 150 -10.76 -13.04 3.42
CA PHE A 150 -11.24 -11.75 2.92
C PHE A 150 -11.81 -10.95 4.08
N ARG A 151 -11.55 -9.65 4.09
CA ARG A 151 -12.04 -8.75 5.14
C ARG A 151 -12.80 -7.60 4.51
N LYS A 152 -13.88 -7.21 5.16
CA LYS A 152 -14.69 -6.06 4.78
C LYS A 152 -14.18 -4.83 5.51
N ALA A 153 -13.90 -3.77 4.77
CA ALA A 153 -13.56 -2.50 5.38
C ALA A 153 -14.72 -1.96 6.22
N SER A 154 -14.42 -1.38 7.37
CA SER A 154 -15.41 -0.72 8.24
C SER A 154 -16.08 0.46 7.53
N GLN A 155 -15.40 1.10 6.61
CA GLN A 155 -15.93 2.16 5.76
C GLN A 155 -16.57 1.54 4.52
N SER A 156 -17.87 1.71 4.35
CA SER A 156 -18.68 1.08 3.30
C SER A 156 -18.20 1.33 1.85
N ALA A 157 -17.45 2.41 1.62
CA ALA A 157 -16.92 2.76 0.30
C ALA A 157 -15.83 1.78 -0.20
N PHE A 158 -15.11 1.09 0.72
CA PHE A 158 -13.96 0.26 0.36
C PHE A 158 -14.30 -1.22 0.15
N GLY A 159 -15.43 -1.70 0.65
CA GLY A 159 -15.91 -3.06 0.42
C GLY A 159 -14.98 -4.17 0.93
N TRP A 160 -14.99 -5.31 0.22
CA TRP A 160 -14.22 -6.51 0.55
C TRP A 160 -12.86 -6.53 -0.14
N GLY A 161 -11.81 -6.97 0.59
CA GLY A 161 -10.47 -7.18 0.06
C GLY A 161 -9.82 -8.45 0.61
N PHE A 162 -8.74 -8.90 -0.03
CA PHE A 162 -7.94 -10.06 0.36
C PHE A 162 -7.05 -9.72 1.55
N ALA A 163 -7.19 -10.46 2.65
CA ALA A 163 -6.45 -10.26 3.90
C ALA A 163 -5.32 -11.29 4.12
N GLY A 164 -5.04 -12.14 3.13
CA GLY A 164 -4.03 -13.21 3.30
C GLY A 164 -2.59 -12.72 3.43
N LEU A 165 -2.32 -11.44 3.14
CA LEU A 165 -1.00 -10.81 3.33
C LEU A 165 -0.97 -9.85 4.54
N ALA A 166 -2.00 -9.87 5.39
CA ALA A 166 -2.10 -8.94 6.52
C ALA A 166 -1.01 -9.17 7.58
N ALA A 167 -0.62 -10.41 7.81
CA ALA A 167 0.41 -10.74 8.79
C ALA A 167 1.79 -10.20 8.38
N GLU A 168 2.15 -10.35 7.11
CA GLU A 168 3.39 -9.84 6.52
C GLU A 168 3.42 -8.31 6.53
N ALA A 169 2.32 -7.68 6.14
CA ALA A 169 2.18 -6.23 6.16
C ALA A 169 2.30 -5.65 7.57
N GLU A 170 1.67 -6.29 8.54
CA GLU A 170 1.74 -5.90 9.95
C GLU A 170 3.14 -6.11 10.54
N ALA A 171 3.83 -7.20 10.17
CA ALA A 171 5.22 -7.44 10.57
C ALA A 171 6.15 -6.36 10.01
N LEU A 172 5.99 -6.01 8.72
CA LEU A 172 6.76 -4.94 8.10
C LEU A 172 6.51 -3.59 8.78
N LYS A 173 5.25 -3.24 9.04
CA LYS A 173 4.87 -2.01 9.76
C LYS A 173 5.55 -1.94 11.13
N ARG A 174 5.45 -3.01 11.92
CA ARG A 174 6.07 -3.07 13.26
C ARG A 174 7.57 -2.90 13.19
N THR A 175 8.23 -3.60 12.25
CA THR A 175 9.68 -3.50 12.06
C THR A 175 10.09 -2.09 11.66
N ALA A 176 9.43 -1.50 10.65
CA ALA A 176 9.75 -0.15 10.21
C ALA A 176 9.53 0.91 11.30
N SER A 177 8.46 0.76 12.11
CA SER A 177 8.17 1.67 13.22
C SER A 177 9.19 1.53 14.36
N ALA A 178 9.60 0.30 14.69
CA ALA A 178 10.63 0.07 15.71
C ALA A 178 12.00 0.61 15.29
N ASP A 179 12.38 0.42 14.03
CA ASP A 179 13.62 0.98 13.48
C ASP A 179 13.62 2.50 13.51
N LEU A 180 12.51 3.14 13.14
CA LEU A 180 12.36 4.59 13.18
C LEU A 180 12.54 5.12 14.61
N GLU A 181 11.91 4.48 15.59
CA GLU A 181 12.01 4.88 16.98
C GLU A 181 13.45 4.75 17.53
N ALA A 182 14.12 3.64 17.19
CA ALA A 182 15.53 3.44 17.54
C ALA A 182 16.43 4.52 16.91
N LEU A 183 16.18 4.89 15.64
CA LEU A 183 16.95 5.93 14.97
C LEU A 183 16.70 7.32 15.57
N ARG A 184 15.47 7.65 15.94
CA ARG A 184 15.14 8.92 16.62
C ARG A 184 15.87 9.03 17.98
N THR A 185 15.88 7.94 18.75
CA THR A 185 16.59 7.88 20.02
C THR A 185 18.08 8.08 19.83
N ASN A 186 18.69 7.36 18.89
CA ASN A 186 20.12 7.47 18.60
C ASN A 186 20.49 8.87 18.08
N ALA A 187 19.69 9.47 17.21
CA ALA A 187 19.91 10.83 16.71
C ALA A 187 19.94 11.85 17.86
N ALA A 188 18.95 11.77 18.77
CA ALA A 188 18.91 12.64 19.96
C ALA A 188 20.11 12.44 20.90
N ASP A 189 20.65 11.21 21.00
CA ASP A 189 21.87 10.94 21.78
C ASP A 189 23.11 11.54 21.12
N TYR A 190 23.25 11.45 19.79
CA TYR A 190 24.34 12.10 19.05
C TYR A 190 24.30 13.62 19.19
N GLU A 191 23.15 14.25 19.07
CA GLU A 191 22.99 15.69 19.25
C GLU A 191 23.39 16.12 20.68
N ARG A 192 22.97 15.37 21.69
CA ARG A 192 23.35 15.63 23.09
C ARG A 192 24.86 15.48 23.33
N ALA A 193 25.49 14.49 22.72
CA ALA A 193 26.93 14.27 22.81
C ALA A 193 27.71 15.41 22.13
N ALA A 194 27.30 15.83 20.95
CA ALA A 194 27.91 16.95 20.21
C ALA A 194 27.82 18.26 20.99
N ALA A 195 26.67 18.55 21.62
CA ALA A 195 26.47 19.75 22.42
C ALA A 195 27.35 19.78 23.72
N ARG A 196 27.73 18.61 24.23
CA ARG A 196 28.65 18.50 25.41
C ARG A 196 30.12 18.68 25.01
N GLY A 197 30.49 18.20 23.81
CA GLY A 197 31.88 18.28 23.32
C GLY A 197 32.27 19.67 22.80
N SER A 198 31.29 20.57 22.61
CA SER A 198 31.49 21.95 22.15
C SER A 198 31.64 22.98 23.28
N ARG A 199 31.64 22.53 24.54
CA ARG A 199 31.89 23.36 25.76
C ARG A 199 33.27 23.09 26.29
#